data_fe6f877a8a6384ec95d5a763b60c046a
#
_entry.id   fe6f877a8a6384ec95d5a763b60c046a
#
_cell.length_a   1.000
_cell.length_b   1.000
_cell.length_c   1.000
_cell.angle_alpha   90.00
_cell.angle_beta   90.00
_cell.angle_gamma   90.00
#
_symmetry.space_group_name_H-M   'P 1'
#
loop_
_entity.id
_entity.type
_entity.pdbx_description
1 polymer ?
#
loop_
_entity_poly.entity_id
_entity_poly.type
_entity_poly.pdbx_seq_one_letter_code
_entity_poly.pdbx_strand_id
1 'polypeptide(L)'
;FAAGCGNIGNYDSCSYNLEGEGTFRAKEGTHPFCGAIGELHREGEVRIETILPAFKKSEVVRALLSVHPYEEPAFDLYPLQNEWAQAGSGIVGELEEPETEMEFLKRIKKTFEVECLRHNKLTGREIQKVALCGGAGAFYSEFGQSVKC
;
A
#
# COMPACT_ATOMS: atom_id res chain seq x y z
N PHE A 1 10.62 -1.40 11.34
CA PHE A 1 9.76 -2.35 10.60
C PHE A 1 8.42 -2.60 11.30
N ALA A 2 8.33 -2.57 12.64
CA ALA A 2 7.10 -2.83 13.40
C ALA A 2 5.91 -1.95 13.00
N ALA A 3 6.13 -0.73 12.50
CA ALA A 3 5.09 0.17 12.00
C ALA A 3 4.61 -0.17 10.57
N GLY A 4 5.13 -1.23 9.94
CA GLY A 4 4.68 -1.74 8.65
C GLY A 4 5.45 -1.23 7.43
N CYS A 5 6.71 -0.81 7.62
CA CYS A 5 7.65 -0.59 6.51
C CYS A 5 8.56 -1.82 6.31
N GLY A 6 9.31 -1.82 5.20
CA GLY A 6 10.32 -2.85 4.90
C GLY A 6 9.80 -4.08 4.17
N ASN A 7 8.58 -4.06 3.63
CA ASN A 7 8.03 -5.21 2.91
C ASN A 7 7.81 -4.88 1.42
N ILE A 8 8.25 -5.75 0.53
CA ILE A 8 7.99 -5.68 -0.90
C ILE A 8 7.83 -7.09 -1.49
N GLY A 9 6.66 -7.41 -2.04
CA GLY A 9 6.34 -8.76 -2.50
C GLY A 9 6.53 -9.80 -1.39
N ASN A 10 7.37 -10.78 -1.63
CA ASN A 10 7.70 -11.84 -0.66
C ASN A 10 8.97 -11.55 0.17
N TYR A 11 9.46 -10.31 0.16
CA TYR A 11 10.63 -9.90 0.95
C TYR A 11 10.20 -9.02 2.11
N ASP A 12 10.80 -9.24 3.26
CA ASP A 12 10.66 -8.41 4.46
C ASP A 12 11.99 -7.77 4.86
N SER A 13 11.95 -6.91 5.86
CA SER A 13 13.12 -6.24 6.44
C SER A 13 14.00 -5.50 5.43
N CYS A 14 13.38 -5.05 4.33
CA CYS A 14 14.08 -4.36 3.25
C CYS A 14 14.50 -2.96 3.71
N SER A 15 15.81 -2.72 3.72
CA SER A 15 16.40 -1.39 3.96
C SER A 15 17.70 -1.24 3.19
N TYR A 16 18.08 0.01 2.96
CA TYR A 16 19.37 0.39 2.44
C TYR A 16 19.97 1.44 3.37
N ASN A 17 21.20 1.24 3.80
CA ASN A 17 21.85 2.07 4.78
C ASN A 17 23.13 2.68 4.20
N LEU A 18 23.33 3.98 4.43
CA LEU A 18 24.49 4.75 4.00
C LEU A 18 25.10 5.46 5.20
N GLU A 19 26.38 5.25 5.43
CA GLU A 19 27.16 6.03 6.40
C GLU A 19 27.50 7.40 5.81
N GLY A 20 27.40 8.44 6.60
CA GLY A 20 27.68 9.81 6.17
C GLY A 20 27.93 10.73 7.36
N GLU A 21 28.19 11.99 7.05
CA GLU A 21 28.35 13.06 8.05
C GLU A 21 27.21 14.07 7.86
N GLY A 22 26.42 14.26 8.92
CA GLY A 22 25.42 15.32 9.03
C GLY A 22 26.03 16.58 9.64
N THR A 23 25.51 17.76 9.28
CA THR A 23 25.90 19.02 9.90
C THR A 23 24.68 19.85 10.24
N PHE A 24 24.70 20.49 11.41
CA PHE A 24 23.68 21.44 11.81
C PHE A 24 24.26 22.50 12.77
N ARG A 25 23.49 23.57 12.95
CA ARG A 25 23.74 24.57 13.98
C ARG A 25 22.47 24.84 14.77
N ALA A 26 22.48 24.46 16.03
CA ALA A 26 21.37 24.73 16.93
C ALA A 26 21.23 26.25 17.19
N LYS A 27 20.02 26.78 17.15
CA LYS A 27 19.69 28.19 17.43
C LYS A 27 19.15 28.35 18.86
N GLU A 28 19.05 29.58 19.35
CA GLU A 28 18.38 29.86 20.61
C GLU A 28 16.94 29.30 20.62
N GLY A 29 16.56 28.72 21.76
CA GLY A 29 15.24 28.12 21.94
C GLY A 29 15.13 26.65 21.52
N THR A 30 16.22 26.03 21.04
CA THR A 30 16.28 24.59 20.75
C THR A 30 16.95 23.81 21.87
N HIS A 31 16.69 22.50 21.95
CA HIS A 31 17.28 21.55 22.86
C HIS A 31 17.95 20.43 22.06
N PRO A 32 19.13 20.68 21.47
CA PRO A 32 19.78 19.71 20.62
C PRO A 32 20.17 18.44 21.37
N PHE A 33 19.96 17.27 20.78
CA PHE A 33 20.40 16.00 21.33
C PHE A 33 21.94 15.91 21.44
N CYS A 34 22.67 16.50 20.50
CA CYS A 34 24.12 16.62 20.50
C CYS A 34 24.54 18.00 20.00
N GLY A 35 25.79 18.41 20.23
CA GLY A 35 26.29 19.72 19.86
C GLY A 35 25.91 20.84 20.86
N ALA A 36 26.31 22.06 20.54
CA ALA A 36 26.03 23.27 21.34
C ALA A 36 25.30 24.34 20.54
N ILE A 37 24.50 25.16 21.23
CA ILE A 37 23.78 26.29 20.60
C ILE A 37 24.78 27.28 20.03
N GLY A 38 24.55 27.69 18.78
CA GLY A 38 25.35 28.67 18.05
C GLY A 38 26.59 28.10 17.36
N GLU A 39 27.00 26.86 17.65
CA GLU A 39 28.14 26.20 17.04
C GLU A 39 27.76 25.29 15.87
N LEU A 40 28.62 25.22 14.85
CA LEU A 40 28.44 24.24 13.77
C LEU A 40 28.88 22.86 14.29
N HIS A 41 27.92 21.97 14.41
CA HIS A 41 28.14 20.59 14.81
C HIS A 41 28.28 19.69 13.57
N ARG A 42 29.12 18.65 13.69
CA ARG A 42 29.31 17.58 12.70
C ARG A 42 29.12 16.25 13.42
N GLU A 43 28.26 15.41 12.87
CA GLU A 43 27.92 14.11 13.47
C GLU A 43 28.01 13.01 12.42
N GLY A 44 28.58 11.86 12.81
CA GLY A 44 28.52 10.65 12.02
C GLY A 44 27.11 10.07 12.05
N GLU A 45 26.47 9.96 10.91
CA GLU A 45 25.08 9.53 10.79
C GLU A 45 24.92 8.36 9.82
N VAL A 46 23.88 7.57 10.02
CA VAL A 46 23.46 6.54 9.07
C VAL A 46 22.14 6.97 8.42
N ARG A 47 22.15 7.25 7.12
CA ARG A 47 20.93 7.41 6.35
C ARG A 47 20.28 6.05 6.12
N ILE A 48 19.05 5.89 6.54
CA ILE A 48 18.27 4.67 6.38
C ILE A 48 17.17 4.91 5.35
N GLU A 49 17.18 4.10 4.29
CA GLU A 49 16.10 4.08 3.29
C GLU A 49 15.32 2.77 3.43
N THR A 50 14.01 2.84 3.43
CA THR A 50 13.14 1.67 3.51
C THR A 50 11.86 1.90 2.70
N ILE A 51 11.21 0.83 2.32
CA ILE A 51 9.97 0.87 1.54
C ILE A 51 8.75 0.78 2.45
N LEU A 52 7.68 1.44 2.07
CA LEU A 52 6.40 1.35 2.78
C LEU A 52 5.22 1.49 1.81
N PRO A 53 4.07 0.83 2.09
CA PRO A 53 2.84 1.08 1.36
C PRO A 53 2.32 2.50 1.60
N ALA A 54 1.80 3.16 0.57
CA ALA A 54 1.32 4.54 0.68
C ALA A 54 0.29 4.75 1.80
N PHE A 55 -0.59 3.77 2.05
CA PHE A 55 -1.60 3.86 3.12
C PHE A 55 -1.01 3.74 4.54
N LYS A 56 0.22 3.24 4.70
CA LYS A 56 0.95 3.17 5.97
C LYS A 56 1.81 4.40 6.27
N LYS A 57 1.89 5.35 5.35
CA LYS A 57 2.71 6.56 5.47
C LYS A 57 2.59 7.24 6.83
N SER A 58 1.35 7.57 7.23
CA SER A 58 1.12 8.33 8.48
C SER A 58 1.52 7.56 9.74
N GLU A 59 1.34 6.23 9.72
CA GLU A 59 1.70 5.36 10.83
C GLU A 59 3.23 5.24 10.97
N VAL A 60 3.92 5.01 9.86
CA VAL A 60 5.38 4.87 9.83
C VAL A 60 6.07 6.19 10.19
N VAL A 61 5.62 7.33 9.65
CA VAL A 61 6.18 8.64 9.99
C VAL A 61 5.96 8.97 11.47
N ARG A 62 4.78 8.68 12.02
CA ARG A 62 4.52 8.88 13.45
C ARG A 62 5.44 8.01 14.31
N ALA A 63 5.66 6.75 13.94
CA ALA A 63 6.58 5.87 14.65
C ALA A 63 8.02 6.38 14.57
N LEU A 64 8.47 6.89 13.42
CA LEU A 64 9.79 7.52 13.28
C LEU A 64 9.93 8.70 14.24
N LEU A 65 9.00 9.65 14.20
CA LEU A 65 9.05 10.85 15.03
C LEU A 65 8.97 10.57 16.52
N SER A 66 8.34 9.45 16.94
CA SER A 66 8.21 9.08 18.35
C SER A 66 9.47 8.48 18.97
N VAL A 67 10.40 7.97 18.15
CA VAL A 67 11.61 7.27 18.63
C VAL A 67 12.90 7.97 18.23
N HIS A 68 12.85 8.89 17.29
CA HIS A 68 14.05 9.61 16.87
C HIS A 68 14.52 10.57 17.96
N PRO A 69 15.83 10.62 18.27
CA PRO A 69 16.35 11.47 19.35
C PRO A 69 16.34 12.96 19.03
N TYR A 70 16.29 13.34 17.74
CA TYR A 70 16.27 14.75 17.35
C TYR A 70 14.87 15.35 17.47
N GLU A 71 14.79 16.63 17.87
CA GLU A 71 13.52 17.37 17.94
C GLU A 71 12.84 17.44 16.56
N GLU A 72 13.62 17.66 15.51
CA GLU A 72 13.15 17.76 14.12
C GLU A 72 14.00 16.86 13.20
N PRO A 73 13.72 15.54 13.14
CA PRO A 73 14.43 14.67 12.23
C PRO A 73 14.02 14.94 10.77
N ALA A 74 15.01 15.01 9.88
CA ALA A 74 14.77 15.14 8.46
C ALA A 74 14.38 13.77 7.85
N PHE A 75 13.34 13.75 7.02
CA PHE A 75 12.97 12.57 6.24
C PHE A 75 12.38 12.97 4.89
N ASP A 76 12.58 12.10 3.91
CA ASP A 76 12.03 12.24 2.56
C ASP A 76 11.06 11.09 2.27
N LEU A 77 10.09 11.34 1.38
CA LEU A 77 9.16 10.33 0.87
C LEU A 77 9.17 10.38 -0.65
N TYR A 78 9.70 9.34 -1.28
CA TYR A 78 9.76 9.21 -2.73
C TYR A 78 8.70 8.23 -3.23
N PRO A 79 7.76 8.66 -4.10
CA PRO A 79 6.85 7.72 -4.77
C PRO A 79 7.65 6.79 -5.67
N LEU A 80 7.48 5.49 -5.48
CA LEU A 80 8.03 4.48 -6.36
C LEU A 80 7.08 4.18 -7.51
N GLN A 81 7.64 3.79 -8.65
CA GLN A 81 6.87 3.37 -9.83
C GLN A 81 6.42 1.91 -9.76
N ASN A 82 6.79 1.19 -8.71
CA ASN A 82 6.37 -0.19 -8.50
C ASN A 82 4.86 -0.27 -8.30
N GLU A 83 4.20 -1.13 -9.07
CA GLU A 83 2.79 -1.44 -8.87
C GLU A 83 2.61 -2.31 -7.63
N TRP A 84 1.57 -2.04 -6.86
CA TRP A 84 1.16 -2.89 -5.74
C TRP A 84 0.03 -3.80 -6.20
N ALA A 85 0.37 -5.00 -6.66
CA ALA A 85 -0.59 -5.97 -7.19
C ALA A 85 -1.64 -6.45 -6.16
N GLN A 86 -1.41 -6.24 -4.86
CA GLN A 86 -2.32 -6.65 -3.78
C GLN A 86 -3.36 -5.58 -3.39
N ALA A 87 -3.31 -4.39 -3.98
CA ALA A 87 -4.26 -3.31 -3.71
C ALA A 87 -4.80 -2.74 -5.02
N GLY A 88 -6.10 -2.75 -5.17
CA GLY A 88 -6.79 -2.25 -6.35
C GLY A 88 -8.25 -1.96 -6.05
N SER A 89 -8.96 -1.37 -7.01
CA SER A 89 -10.39 -1.08 -6.91
C SER A 89 -11.26 -2.34 -7.01
N GLY A 90 -10.66 -3.47 -7.39
CA GLY A 90 -11.33 -4.76 -7.53
C GLY A 90 -10.32 -5.90 -7.58
N ILE A 91 -10.83 -7.10 -7.72
CA ILE A 91 -10.05 -8.33 -7.87
C ILE A 91 -10.53 -9.12 -9.08
N VAL A 92 -9.61 -9.76 -9.76
CA VAL A 92 -9.90 -10.72 -10.83
C VAL A 92 -9.39 -12.08 -10.39
N GLY A 93 -10.21 -13.10 -10.56
CA GLY A 93 -9.87 -14.48 -10.22
C GLY A 93 -10.42 -15.45 -11.27
N GLU A 94 -9.94 -16.69 -11.21
CA GLU A 94 -10.43 -17.79 -12.01
C GLU A 94 -11.06 -18.84 -11.11
N LEU A 95 -12.18 -19.41 -11.53
CA LEU A 95 -12.81 -20.53 -10.86
C LEU A 95 -11.97 -21.79 -11.13
N GLU A 96 -11.89 -22.68 -10.15
CA GLU A 96 -11.19 -23.97 -10.28
C GLU A 96 -11.80 -24.80 -11.42
N GLU A 97 -13.15 -24.79 -11.50
CA GLU A 97 -13.91 -25.43 -12.57
C GLU A 97 -14.88 -24.41 -13.18
N PRO A 98 -15.07 -24.42 -14.52
CA PRO A 98 -16.06 -23.58 -15.15
C PRO A 98 -17.47 -23.90 -14.67
N GLU A 99 -18.32 -22.89 -14.51
CA GLU A 99 -19.70 -23.01 -14.09
C GLU A 99 -20.66 -22.40 -15.11
N THR A 100 -21.88 -22.94 -15.20
CA THR A 100 -22.93 -22.27 -15.96
C THR A 100 -23.31 -20.94 -15.31
N GLU A 101 -23.78 -19.95 -16.09
CA GLU A 101 -24.23 -18.66 -15.59
C GLU A 101 -25.26 -18.80 -14.46
N MET A 102 -26.15 -19.79 -14.56
CA MET A 102 -27.20 -20.04 -13.54
C MET A 102 -26.62 -20.59 -12.22
N GLU A 103 -25.63 -21.45 -12.29
CA GLU A 103 -24.93 -21.97 -11.11
C GLU A 103 -24.13 -20.86 -10.44
N PHE A 104 -23.44 -20.05 -11.23
CA PHE A 104 -22.71 -18.90 -10.71
C PHE A 104 -23.64 -17.87 -10.04
N LEU A 105 -24.80 -17.54 -10.61
CA LEU A 105 -25.78 -16.66 -9.97
C LEU A 105 -26.31 -17.24 -8.65
N LYS A 106 -26.55 -18.56 -8.57
CA LYS A 106 -26.93 -19.24 -7.32
C LYS A 106 -25.81 -19.15 -6.28
N ARG A 107 -24.55 -19.34 -6.70
CA ARG A 107 -23.36 -19.19 -5.84
C ARG A 107 -23.30 -17.76 -5.26
N ILE A 108 -23.44 -16.72 -6.10
CA ILE A 108 -23.47 -15.33 -5.67
C ILE A 108 -24.57 -15.11 -4.61
N LYS A 109 -25.79 -15.53 -4.89
CA LYS A 109 -26.92 -15.40 -3.94
C LYS A 109 -26.58 -16.03 -2.58
N LYS A 110 -26.02 -17.23 -2.59
CA LYS A 110 -25.64 -17.96 -1.39
C LYS A 110 -24.49 -17.28 -0.65
N THR A 111 -23.45 -16.85 -1.36
CA THR A 111 -22.23 -16.26 -0.77
C THR A 111 -22.51 -14.90 -0.13
N PHE A 112 -23.34 -14.08 -0.76
CA PHE A 112 -23.68 -12.75 -0.27
C PHE A 112 -24.98 -12.71 0.55
N GLU A 113 -25.65 -13.86 0.74
CA GLU A 113 -26.89 -14.00 1.50
C GLU A 113 -27.99 -13.04 1.01
N VAL A 114 -28.10 -12.84 -0.31
CA VAL A 114 -29.07 -11.92 -0.91
C VAL A 114 -30.23 -12.67 -1.58
N GLU A 115 -31.44 -12.14 -1.42
CA GLU A 115 -32.64 -12.73 -1.99
C GLU A 115 -32.81 -12.41 -3.48
N CYS A 116 -32.29 -11.27 -3.94
CA CYS A 116 -32.44 -10.79 -5.30
C CYS A 116 -31.11 -10.34 -5.91
N LEU A 117 -30.89 -10.67 -7.18
CA LEU A 117 -29.76 -10.23 -8.00
C LEU A 117 -30.28 -9.55 -9.26
N ARG A 118 -29.58 -8.49 -9.66
CA ARG A 118 -29.74 -7.93 -11.02
C ARG A 118 -28.64 -8.48 -11.90
N HIS A 119 -29.00 -8.96 -13.07
CA HIS A 119 -28.03 -9.45 -14.06
C HIS A 119 -28.46 -9.03 -15.47
N ASN A 120 -27.51 -9.02 -16.39
CA ASN A 120 -27.76 -8.84 -17.81
C ASN A 120 -28.38 -10.12 -18.41
N LYS A 121 -28.77 -10.05 -19.70
CA LYS A 121 -29.23 -11.23 -20.43
C LYS A 121 -28.16 -12.31 -20.40
N LEU A 122 -28.56 -13.51 -20.05
CA LEU A 122 -27.68 -14.68 -20.05
C LEU A 122 -27.24 -14.99 -21.47
N THR A 123 -25.99 -15.35 -21.63
CA THR A 123 -25.35 -15.63 -22.94
C THR A 123 -25.29 -17.11 -23.27
N GLY A 124 -25.50 -17.97 -22.26
CA GLY A 124 -25.38 -19.43 -22.35
C GLY A 124 -23.92 -19.91 -22.33
N ARG A 125 -22.97 -19.06 -21.93
CA ARG A 125 -21.56 -19.42 -21.82
C ARG A 125 -21.23 -19.90 -20.41
N GLU A 126 -20.19 -20.70 -20.30
CA GLU A 126 -19.59 -21.03 -19.00
C GLU A 126 -18.75 -19.86 -18.48
N ILE A 127 -18.75 -19.70 -17.16
CA ILE A 127 -17.98 -18.70 -16.44
C ILE A 127 -16.78 -19.39 -15.83
N GLN A 128 -15.58 -18.93 -16.17
CA GLN A 128 -14.34 -19.36 -15.56
C GLN A 128 -13.61 -18.18 -14.92
N LYS A 129 -13.65 -17.01 -15.56
CA LYS A 129 -12.98 -15.80 -15.08
C LYS A 129 -13.99 -14.81 -14.52
N VAL A 130 -13.73 -14.35 -13.30
CA VAL A 130 -14.62 -13.47 -12.55
C VAL A 130 -13.87 -12.22 -12.12
N ALA A 131 -14.46 -11.07 -12.35
CA ALA A 131 -14.00 -9.80 -11.82
C ALA A 131 -14.97 -9.30 -10.74
N LEU A 132 -14.48 -8.89 -9.60
CA LEU A 132 -15.25 -8.35 -8.49
C LEU A 132 -14.77 -6.94 -8.15
N CYS A 133 -15.71 -6.00 -8.02
CA CYS A 133 -15.47 -4.66 -7.54
C CYS A 133 -16.55 -4.26 -6.54
N GLY A 134 -16.14 -3.72 -5.38
CA GLY A 134 -17.06 -3.25 -4.35
C GLY A 134 -17.43 -1.76 -4.50
N GLY A 135 -18.48 -1.33 -3.78
CA GLY A 135 -18.88 0.07 -3.71
C GLY A 135 -19.35 0.66 -5.04
N ALA A 136 -18.77 1.78 -5.47
CA ALA A 136 -19.08 2.47 -6.72
C ALA A 136 -18.53 1.76 -7.98
N GLY A 137 -18.24 0.47 -7.91
CA GLY A 137 -17.65 -0.35 -8.97
C GLY A 137 -18.40 -0.38 -10.31
N ALA A 138 -19.66 0.04 -10.32
CA ALA A 138 -20.44 0.20 -11.57
C ALA A 138 -19.75 1.09 -12.61
N PHE A 139 -18.91 2.05 -12.16
CA PHE A 139 -18.11 2.89 -13.05
C PHE A 139 -17.07 2.08 -13.84
N TYR A 140 -16.57 0.99 -13.29
CA TYR A 140 -15.58 0.12 -13.91
C TYR A 140 -16.18 -0.95 -14.81
N SER A 141 -17.50 -1.10 -14.85
CA SER A 141 -18.18 -2.09 -15.70
C SER A 141 -17.96 -1.84 -17.19
N GLU A 142 -17.68 -0.59 -17.61
CA GLU A 142 -17.33 -0.25 -18.98
C GLU A 142 -15.91 -0.73 -19.36
N PHE A 143 -14.99 -0.83 -18.40
CA PHE A 143 -13.64 -1.38 -18.61
C PHE A 143 -13.61 -2.91 -18.66
N GLY A 144 -14.61 -3.58 -18.10
CA GLY A 144 -14.78 -5.04 -18.19
C GLY A 144 -15.04 -5.56 -19.60
N GLN A 145 -15.46 -4.71 -20.52
CA GLN A 145 -15.63 -5.08 -21.94
C GLN A 145 -14.29 -5.26 -22.68
N SER A 146 -13.18 -4.79 -22.13
CA SER A 146 -11.84 -4.97 -22.70
C SER A 146 -11.18 -6.29 -22.29
N VAL A 147 -11.72 -7.00 -21.31
CA VAL A 147 -11.30 -8.36 -20.98
C VAL A 147 -12.03 -9.28 -21.95
N LYS A 148 -11.43 -9.51 -23.13
CA LYS A 148 -11.89 -10.56 -24.03
C LYS A 148 -11.83 -11.89 -23.30
N CYS A 149 -12.99 -12.44 -22.99
CA CYS A 149 -13.14 -13.85 -22.66
C CYS A 149 -12.71 -14.72 -23.84
#